data_bbada1d9b97e95d2a653abccb64b7b64
#
_entry.id   bbada1d9b97e95d2a653abccb64b7b64
#
_cell.length_a   1.000
_cell.length_b   1.000
_cell.length_c   1.000
_cell.angle_alpha   90.00
_cell.angle_beta   90.00
_cell.angle_gamma   90.00
#
_symmetry.space_group_name_H-M   'P 1'
#
loop_
_entity.id
_entity.type
_entity.pdbx_description
1 polymer ?
#
loop_
_entity_poly.entity_id
_entity_poly.type
_entity_poly.pdbx_seq_one_letter_code
_entity_poly.pdbx_strand_id
1 'polypeptide(L)'
;DINEDFLSSNIPFTPFDNIQVYKKLNEYFGDSVKYLDLSNVFLGNNKRLSLDDSKLYEDLLKKELLKIKLENPKKLEKLLDSFNRDVVIEDEINLYNLVNKIKNNSLSPCIIFQNNTNYCKEIFNKIVYYLEKLEKLNYPYHYENLEFYQQLYIEHKKNLNVFTSNIKLGSIVKNKEEMKDQMIKDFKKKELEDYYQKILVKYEKQKLEIDKSDFNQKIKSIQLKNLDIEFQKVTNNSSIKKYDIFEKHIDFSLSRDQPMSGEQIRQIRKKISKQLNIRVDYNNTFIQGLKRGIGIYTSELPEIYNQIVQSLAQNGDLEFVVSDKTLALGINMPFRSSCILGYKDNIEFSK
;
A
#
# COMPACT_ATOMS: atom_id res chain seq x y z
N ASP A 1 3.30 34.20 0.01
CA ASP A 1 3.67 35.52 -0.56
C ASP A 1 5.17 35.62 -0.75
N ILE A 2 5.61 35.96 -1.96
CA ILE A 2 7.00 36.30 -2.23
C ILE A 2 7.20 37.76 -1.75
N ASN A 3 7.69 37.94 -0.54
CA ASN A 3 8.04 39.21 0.10
C ASN A 3 9.52 39.19 0.53
N GLU A 4 10.00 40.23 1.19
CA GLU A 4 11.40 40.27 1.66
C GLU A 4 11.71 39.12 2.64
N ASP A 5 10.73 38.64 3.41
CA ASP A 5 10.86 37.50 4.30
C ASP A 5 11.03 36.17 3.53
N PHE A 6 10.71 36.13 2.21
CA PHE A 6 10.90 34.94 1.38
C PHE A 6 12.37 34.53 1.27
N LEU A 7 13.30 35.48 1.29
CA LEU A 7 14.74 35.19 1.29
C LEU A 7 15.18 34.54 2.61
N SER A 8 14.55 34.94 3.70
CA SER A 8 14.84 34.40 5.05
C SER A 8 13.89 33.27 5.45
N SER A 9 12.98 32.87 4.55
CA SER A 9 12.01 31.82 4.83
C SER A 9 12.70 30.49 5.14
N ASN A 10 12.34 29.89 6.28
CA ASN A 10 12.87 28.61 6.74
C ASN A 10 12.40 27.40 5.93
N ILE A 11 11.75 27.60 4.78
CA ILE A 11 11.35 26.52 3.88
C ILE A 11 12.41 26.40 2.79
N PRO A 12 13.38 25.51 2.91
CA PRO A 12 14.41 25.33 1.90
C PRO A 12 13.80 24.61 0.67
N PHE A 13 14.27 24.99 -0.51
CA PHE A 13 14.02 24.18 -1.69
C PHE A 13 14.88 22.92 -1.63
N THR A 14 14.32 21.79 -2.05
CA THR A 14 15.14 20.62 -2.34
C THR A 14 15.96 20.87 -3.61
N PRO A 15 17.04 20.11 -3.85
CA PRO A 15 17.79 20.18 -5.12
C PRO A 15 16.88 19.97 -6.36
N PHE A 16 15.83 19.16 -6.20
CA PHE A 16 14.84 18.93 -7.24
C PHE A 16 13.94 20.16 -7.47
N ASP A 17 13.51 20.81 -6.40
CA ASP A 17 12.70 22.04 -6.49
C ASP A 17 13.48 23.15 -7.19
N ASN A 18 14.77 23.31 -6.87
CA ASN A 18 15.65 24.26 -7.54
C ASN A 18 15.66 24.05 -9.06
N ILE A 19 15.77 22.80 -9.51
CA ILE A 19 15.75 22.48 -10.94
C ILE A 19 14.38 22.79 -11.56
N GLN A 20 13.28 22.50 -10.86
CA GLN A 20 11.94 22.77 -11.36
C GLN A 20 11.66 24.27 -11.45
N VAL A 21 12.05 25.03 -10.43
CA VAL A 21 11.93 26.50 -10.43
C VAL A 21 12.71 27.11 -11.60
N TYR A 22 13.97 26.69 -11.79
CA TYR A 22 14.76 27.17 -12.94
C TYR A 22 14.10 26.82 -14.29
N LYS A 23 13.67 25.57 -14.48
CA LYS A 23 12.99 25.14 -15.71
C LYS A 23 11.78 26.03 -16.02
N LYS A 24 10.96 26.30 -15.02
CA LYS A 24 9.80 27.17 -15.17
C LYS A 24 10.18 28.63 -15.43
N LEU A 25 11.18 29.16 -14.73
CA LEU A 25 11.72 30.47 -15.00
C LEU A 25 12.21 30.56 -16.45
N ASN A 26 12.95 29.60 -16.94
CA ASN A 26 13.46 29.57 -18.32
C ASN A 26 12.33 29.45 -19.35
N GLU A 27 11.28 28.67 -19.07
CA GLU A 27 10.07 28.55 -19.90
C GLU A 27 9.35 29.89 -20.07
N TYR A 28 9.22 30.67 -18.98
CA TYR A 28 8.46 31.93 -18.98
C TYR A 28 9.30 33.16 -19.37
N PHE A 29 10.59 33.17 -19.06
CA PHE A 29 11.45 34.35 -19.18
C PHE A 29 12.60 34.17 -20.19
N GLY A 30 12.86 32.93 -20.64
CA GLY A 30 13.81 32.61 -21.70
C GLY A 30 15.24 33.12 -21.41
N ASP A 31 15.80 33.84 -22.39
CA ASP A 31 17.19 34.29 -22.34
C ASP A 31 17.54 35.20 -21.16
N SER A 32 16.55 35.91 -20.60
CA SER A 32 16.79 36.82 -19.47
C SER A 32 17.22 36.13 -18.18
N VAL A 33 16.94 34.82 -18.06
CA VAL A 33 17.31 34.00 -16.88
C VAL A 33 18.34 32.90 -17.17
N LYS A 34 18.89 32.89 -18.41
CA LYS A 34 19.90 31.89 -18.80
C LYS A 34 21.15 31.89 -17.94
N TYR A 35 21.50 33.01 -17.33
CA TYR A 35 22.62 33.07 -16.42
C TYR A 35 22.46 32.22 -15.16
N LEU A 36 21.22 31.83 -14.83
CA LEU A 36 20.90 30.90 -13.76
C LEU A 36 20.98 29.43 -14.18
N ASP A 37 21.32 29.13 -15.43
CA ASP A 37 21.58 27.76 -15.83
C ASP A 37 22.70 27.15 -14.96
N LEU A 38 22.50 25.91 -14.51
CA LEU A 38 23.49 25.23 -13.63
C LEU A 38 24.88 25.19 -14.24
N SER A 39 24.98 25.08 -15.57
CA SER A 39 26.28 25.11 -16.29
C SER A 39 26.93 26.48 -16.22
N ASN A 40 26.14 27.56 -16.11
CA ASN A 40 26.64 28.92 -16.00
C ASN A 40 26.98 29.30 -14.55
N VAL A 41 26.17 28.87 -13.60
CA VAL A 41 26.38 29.15 -12.18
C VAL A 41 27.58 28.40 -11.62
N PHE A 42 27.77 27.14 -12.03
CA PHE A 42 28.82 26.24 -11.53
C PHE A 42 29.83 25.92 -12.60
N LEU A 43 30.31 26.95 -13.30
CA LEU A 43 31.26 26.87 -14.42
C LEU A 43 32.40 25.86 -14.20
N GLY A 44 32.52 24.90 -15.11
CA GLY A 44 33.69 24.08 -15.29
C GLY A 44 33.86 22.86 -14.41
N ASN A 45 32.83 22.44 -13.68
CA ASN A 45 32.94 21.28 -12.79
C ASN A 45 32.08 20.10 -13.26
N ASN A 46 32.71 19.06 -13.79
CA ASN A 46 32.20 17.69 -13.76
C ASN A 46 32.02 17.16 -12.29
N LYS A 47 31.94 18.06 -11.34
CA LYS A 47 31.79 17.78 -9.92
C LYS A 47 30.32 17.51 -9.59
N ARG A 48 30.12 16.51 -8.79
CA ARG A 48 28.81 16.33 -8.11
C ARG A 48 28.55 17.56 -7.23
N LEU A 49 27.42 18.22 -7.45
CA LEU A 49 26.98 19.35 -6.63
C LEU A 49 26.72 18.88 -5.19
N SER A 50 27.19 19.66 -4.23
CA SER A 50 26.95 19.43 -2.80
C SER A 50 25.61 20.02 -2.36
N LEU A 51 25.18 19.75 -1.12
CA LEU A 51 24.02 20.40 -0.53
C LEU A 51 24.24 21.91 -0.34
N ASP A 52 25.45 22.33 -0.09
CA ASP A 52 25.79 23.75 0.05
C ASP A 52 25.71 24.47 -1.31
N ASP A 53 26.15 23.82 -2.39
CA ASP A 53 25.93 24.32 -3.75
C ASP A 53 24.43 24.45 -4.05
N SER A 54 23.61 23.50 -3.62
CA SER A 54 22.15 23.57 -3.78
C SER A 54 21.52 24.74 -3.02
N LYS A 55 21.98 25.05 -1.82
CA LYS A 55 21.53 26.23 -1.04
C LYS A 55 21.94 27.55 -1.70
N LEU A 56 23.17 27.62 -2.18
CA LEU A 56 23.65 28.79 -2.91
C LEU A 56 22.81 29.02 -4.18
N TYR A 57 22.47 27.96 -4.87
CA TYR A 57 21.59 28.03 -6.04
C TYR A 57 20.16 28.45 -5.69
N GLU A 58 19.62 27.94 -4.59
CA GLU A 58 18.32 28.37 -4.04
C GLU A 58 18.30 29.89 -3.79
N ASP A 59 19.34 30.43 -3.17
CA ASP A 59 19.43 31.87 -2.88
C ASP A 59 19.42 32.71 -4.17
N LEU A 60 20.10 32.24 -5.21
CA LEU A 60 20.10 32.90 -6.52
C LEU A 60 18.72 32.89 -7.15
N LEU A 61 18.02 31.75 -7.11
CA LEU A 61 16.67 31.61 -7.64
C LEU A 61 15.68 32.48 -6.88
N LYS A 62 15.75 32.51 -5.55
CA LYS A 62 14.90 33.36 -4.69
C LYS A 62 15.10 34.84 -4.99
N LYS A 63 16.35 35.29 -5.14
CA LYS A 63 16.69 36.67 -5.51
C LYS A 63 16.09 37.04 -6.87
N GLU A 64 16.20 36.14 -7.86
CA GLU A 64 15.61 36.40 -9.18
C GLU A 64 14.08 36.47 -9.14
N LEU A 65 13.42 35.59 -8.37
CA LEU A 65 11.96 35.65 -8.18
C LEU A 65 11.52 36.98 -7.57
N LEU A 66 12.28 37.53 -6.60
CA LEU A 66 12.01 38.84 -6.03
C LEU A 66 12.21 39.97 -7.06
N LYS A 67 13.26 39.93 -7.85
CA LYS A 67 13.49 40.89 -8.93
C LYS A 67 12.34 40.85 -9.94
N ILE A 68 11.94 39.67 -10.38
CA ILE A 68 10.81 39.50 -11.31
C ILE A 68 9.51 40.03 -10.70
N LYS A 69 9.30 39.86 -9.38
CA LYS A 69 8.13 40.44 -8.70
C LYS A 69 8.07 41.97 -8.85
N LEU A 70 9.21 42.62 -8.73
CA LEU A 70 9.28 44.09 -8.86
C LEU A 70 9.11 44.57 -10.32
N GLU A 71 9.71 43.84 -11.27
CA GLU A 71 9.72 44.20 -12.68
C GLU A 71 8.43 43.79 -13.43
N ASN A 72 7.91 42.60 -13.14
CA ASN A 72 6.78 42.01 -13.85
C ASN A 72 5.89 41.11 -12.98
N PRO A 73 5.15 41.67 -12.01
CA PRO A 73 4.37 40.91 -11.04
C PRO A 73 3.31 40.02 -11.68
N LYS A 74 2.65 40.47 -12.76
CA LYS A 74 1.63 39.67 -13.47
C LYS A 74 2.21 38.40 -14.12
N LYS A 75 3.44 38.48 -14.64
CA LYS A 75 4.08 37.31 -15.25
C LYS A 75 4.57 36.37 -14.22
N LEU A 76 5.02 36.87 -13.05
CA LEU A 76 5.35 36.06 -11.90
C LEU A 76 4.13 35.31 -11.36
N GLU A 77 2.96 35.97 -11.27
CA GLU A 77 1.72 35.35 -10.81
C GLU A 77 1.37 34.14 -11.69
N LYS A 78 1.39 34.30 -13.02
CA LYS A 78 1.19 33.18 -13.95
C LYS A 78 2.20 32.05 -13.80
N LEU A 79 3.47 32.38 -13.52
CA LEU A 79 4.50 31.38 -13.24
C LEU A 79 4.18 30.63 -11.95
N LEU A 80 3.79 31.33 -10.89
CA LEU A 80 3.43 30.72 -9.61
C LEU A 80 2.18 29.84 -9.74
N ASP A 81 1.18 30.28 -10.50
CA ASP A 81 -0.01 29.45 -10.80
C ASP A 81 0.35 28.17 -11.54
N SER A 82 1.42 28.18 -12.34
CA SER A 82 1.89 26.97 -13.03
C SER A 82 2.48 25.91 -12.07
N PHE A 83 2.83 26.28 -10.84
CA PHE A 83 3.21 25.36 -9.77
C PHE A 83 2.02 24.91 -8.92
N ASN A 84 0.93 25.70 -8.92
CA ASN A 84 -0.30 25.32 -8.24
C ASN A 84 -0.95 24.20 -9.03
N ARG A 85 -0.65 22.98 -8.64
CA ARG A 85 -1.51 21.85 -8.98
C ARG A 85 -2.64 21.90 -7.95
N ASP A 86 -3.84 22.23 -8.40
CA ASP A 86 -5.05 21.99 -7.62
C ASP A 86 -5.25 20.48 -7.47
N VAL A 87 -4.38 19.86 -6.69
CA VAL A 87 -4.57 18.49 -6.26
C VAL A 87 -5.47 18.56 -5.04
N VAL A 88 -6.75 18.53 -5.27
CA VAL A 88 -7.73 18.27 -4.21
C VAL A 88 -7.52 16.82 -3.78
N ILE A 89 -6.71 16.62 -2.74
CA ILE A 89 -6.40 15.29 -2.19
C ILE A 89 -7.48 14.87 -1.16
N GLU A 90 -8.68 15.36 -1.28
CA GLU A 90 -9.76 15.09 -0.33
C GLU A 90 -10.60 13.87 -0.71
N ASP A 91 -10.53 13.44 -1.97
CA ASP A 91 -11.28 12.31 -2.49
C ASP A 91 -10.53 10.99 -2.24
N GLU A 92 -11.28 9.94 -1.94
CA GLU A 92 -10.78 8.57 -1.77
C GLU A 92 -9.95 8.11 -2.97
N ILE A 93 -10.37 8.48 -4.19
CA ILE A 93 -9.69 8.15 -5.45
C ILE A 93 -8.31 8.82 -5.51
N ASN A 94 -8.22 10.08 -5.11
CA ASN A 94 -6.97 10.82 -5.14
C ASN A 94 -5.97 10.31 -4.10
N LEU A 95 -6.45 9.96 -2.90
CA LEU A 95 -5.63 9.34 -1.87
C LEU A 95 -5.12 7.96 -2.33
N TYR A 96 -5.97 7.14 -2.94
CA TYR A 96 -5.58 5.86 -3.50
C TYR A 96 -4.54 6.02 -4.62
N ASN A 97 -4.76 6.95 -5.55
CA ASN A 97 -3.82 7.23 -6.62
C ASN A 97 -2.46 7.71 -6.10
N LEU A 98 -2.45 8.56 -5.05
CA LEU A 98 -1.24 9.00 -4.38
C LEU A 98 -0.46 7.82 -3.80
N VAL A 99 -1.12 6.96 -3.02
CA VAL A 99 -0.50 5.79 -2.39
C VAL A 99 0.05 4.83 -3.45
N ASN A 100 -0.72 4.55 -4.50
CA ASN A 100 -0.26 3.71 -5.62
C ASN A 100 0.93 4.33 -6.36
N LYS A 101 0.92 5.64 -6.58
CA LYS A 101 2.04 6.33 -7.23
C LYS A 101 3.31 6.24 -6.38
N ILE A 102 3.20 6.39 -5.06
CA ILE A 102 4.32 6.22 -4.13
C ILE A 102 4.85 4.78 -4.20
N LYS A 103 3.96 3.78 -4.13
CA LYS A 103 4.32 2.36 -4.21
C LYS A 103 5.00 2.02 -5.54
N ASN A 104 4.38 2.40 -6.66
CA ASN A 104 4.87 2.07 -8.01
C ASN A 104 6.20 2.74 -8.36
N ASN A 105 6.50 3.90 -7.76
CA ASN A 105 7.79 4.58 -7.90
C ASN A 105 8.84 4.09 -6.89
N SER A 106 8.55 3.01 -6.14
CA SER A 106 9.45 2.44 -5.11
C SER A 106 9.85 3.46 -4.04
N LEU A 107 8.94 4.38 -3.69
CA LEU A 107 9.13 5.39 -2.65
C LEU A 107 8.61 4.94 -1.28
N SER A 108 8.02 3.76 -1.18
CA SER A 108 7.66 3.12 0.11
C SER A 108 8.88 2.41 0.73
N PRO A 109 8.94 2.25 2.06
CA PRO A 109 7.96 2.66 3.07
C PRO A 109 7.81 4.18 3.20
N CYS A 110 6.56 4.66 3.31
CA CYS A 110 6.23 6.07 3.33
C CYS A 110 5.41 6.45 4.58
N ILE A 111 5.78 7.56 5.22
CA ILE A 111 4.94 8.21 6.22
C ILE A 111 4.03 9.24 5.54
N ILE A 112 2.72 9.18 5.83
CA ILE A 112 1.74 10.19 5.43
C ILE A 112 1.44 11.05 6.65
N PHE A 113 1.95 12.27 6.63
CA PHE A 113 1.89 13.18 7.76
C PHE A 113 0.74 14.17 7.63
N GLN A 114 -0.01 14.34 8.73
CA GLN A 114 -1.07 15.34 8.88
C GLN A 114 -1.14 15.80 10.34
N ASN A 115 -1.10 17.12 10.58
CA ASN A 115 -1.09 17.68 11.94
C ASN A 115 -2.35 17.37 12.76
N ASN A 116 -3.50 17.26 12.13
CA ASN A 116 -4.76 17.02 12.79
C ASN A 116 -5.06 15.52 12.90
N THR A 117 -5.21 15.02 14.11
CA THR A 117 -5.46 13.61 14.42
C THR A 117 -6.76 13.08 13.77
N ASN A 118 -7.81 13.91 13.72
CA ASN A 118 -9.06 13.51 13.07
C ASN A 118 -8.90 13.35 11.56
N TYR A 119 -8.13 14.23 10.92
CA TYR A 119 -7.81 14.09 9.51
C TYR A 119 -6.90 12.89 9.25
N CYS A 120 -5.97 12.55 10.16
CA CYS A 120 -5.22 11.30 10.06
C CYS A 120 -6.15 10.08 10.00
N LYS A 121 -7.15 10.02 10.90
CA LYS A 121 -8.15 8.95 10.92
C LYS A 121 -9.00 8.93 9.65
N GLU A 122 -9.38 10.10 9.16
CA GLU A 122 -10.17 10.22 7.93
C GLU A 122 -9.37 9.74 6.71
N ILE A 123 -8.13 10.19 6.53
CA ILE A 123 -7.23 9.76 5.46
C ILE A 123 -7.05 8.24 5.49
N PHE A 124 -6.71 7.70 6.65
CA PHE A 124 -6.53 6.27 6.85
C PHE A 124 -7.79 5.48 6.47
N ASN A 125 -8.95 5.90 7.00
CA ASN A 125 -10.23 5.24 6.74
C ASN A 125 -10.61 5.29 5.25
N LYS A 126 -10.42 6.43 4.58
CA LYS A 126 -10.68 6.58 3.14
C LYS A 126 -9.82 5.63 2.31
N ILE A 127 -8.52 5.53 2.60
CA ILE A 127 -7.62 4.62 1.89
C ILE A 127 -8.06 3.17 2.09
N VAL A 128 -8.29 2.73 3.33
CA VAL A 128 -8.68 1.35 3.64
C VAL A 128 -10.02 1.00 3.01
N TYR A 129 -11.02 1.89 3.14
CA TYR A 129 -12.34 1.71 2.55
C TYR A 129 -12.29 1.59 1.03
N TYR A 130 -11.51 2.46 0.36
CA TYR A 130 -11.41 2.44 -1.09
C TYR A 130 -10.73 1.17 -1.61
N LEU A 131 -9.68 0.71 -0.94
CA LEU A 131 -9.04 -0.57 -1.25
C LEU A 131 -10.03 -1.74 -1.11
N GLU A 132 -10.84 -1.74 -0.05
CA GLU A 132 -11.87 -2.77 0.15
C GLU A 132 -12.96 -2.73 -0.91
N LYS A 133 -13.41 -1.53 -1.28
CA LYS A 133 -14.40 -1.31 -2.34
C LYS A 133 -13.91 -1.82 -3.70
N LEU A 134 -12.65 -1.50 -4.05
CA LEU A 134 -12.06 -1.98 -5.29
C LEU A 134 -11.84 -3.49 -5.30
N GLU A 135 -11.40 -4.08 -4.19
CA GLU A 135 -11.24 -5.52 -4.06
C GLU A 135 -12.58 -6.24 -4.31
N LYS A 136 -13.65 -5.82 -3.63
CA LYS A 136 -14.99 -6.38 -3.83
C LYS A 136 -15.50 -6.22 -5.27
N LEU A 137 -15.19 -5.09 -5.91
CA LEU A 137 -15.60 -4.83 -7.29
C LEU A 137 -14.87 -5.72 -8.29
N ASN A 138 -13.55 -5.89 -8.14
CA ASN A 138 -12.73 -6.61 -9.11
C ASN A 138 -12.66 -8.12 -8.84
N TYR A 139 -12.82 -8.53 -7.57
CA TYR A 139 -12.77 -9.92 -7.10
C TYR A 139 -13.99 -10.24 -6.23
N PRO A 140 -15.21 -10.25 -6.80
CA PRO A 140 -16.46 -10.35 -6.01
C PRO A 140 -16.54 -11.66 -5.22
N TYR A 141 -15.89 -12.72 -5.66
CA TYR A 141 -15.94 -14.04 -5.04
C TYR A 141 -14.70 -14.41 -4.22
N HIS A 142 -13.73 -13.50 -4.07
CA HIS A 142 -12.46 -13.80 -3.41
C HIS A 142 -12.63 -14.48 -2.03
N TYR A 143 -13.37 -13.86 -1.13
CA TYR A 143 -13.56 -14.40 0.23
C TYR A 143 -14.38 -15.69 0.23
N GLU A 144 -15.42 -15.77 -0.58
CA GLU A 144 -16.25 -16.96 -0.73
C GLU A 144 -15.42 -18.15 -1.26
N ASN A 145 -14.52 -17.88 -2.19
CA ASN A 145 -13.62 -18.88 -2.72
C ASN A 145 -12.58 -19.33 -1.70
N LEU A 146 -11.99 -18.42 -0.92
CA LEU A 146 -11.07 -18.78 0.16
C LEU A 146 -11.74 -19.65 1.22
N GLU A 147 -12.98 -19.33 1.63
CA GLU A 147 -13.75 -20.16 2.58
C GLU A 147 -14.01 -21.54 2.00
N PHE A 148 -14.43 -21.62 0.73
CA PHE A 148 -14.69 -22.89 0.04
C PHE A 148 -13.42 -23.75 -0.06
N TYR A 149 -12.30 -23.18 -0.48
CA TYR A 149 -11.04 -23.92 -0.57
C TYR A 149 -10.54 -24.41 0.80
N GLN A 150 -10.73 -23.59 1.83
CA GLN A 150 -10.38 -23.96 3.20
C GLN A 150 -11.28 -25.10 3.71
N GLN A 151 -12.59 -25.11 3.39
CA GLN A 151 -13.49 -26.21 3.74
C GLN A 151 -13.05 -27.50 3.03
N LEU A 152 -12.75 -27.45 1.74
CA LEU A 152 -12.24 -28.60 0.99
C LEU A 152 -10.91 -29.14 1.56
N TYR A 153 -10.02 -28.25 2.00
CA TYR A 153 -8.78 -28.64 2.67
C TYR A 153 -9.04 -29.39 3.99
N ILE A 154 -9.99 -28.91 4.79
CA ILE A 154 -10.36 -29.56 6.07
C ILE A 154 -10.98 -30.94 5.81
N GLU A 155 -11.88 -31.05 4.80
CA GLU A 155 -12.49 -32.30 4.36
C GLU A 155 -11.41 -33.30 3.92
N HIS A 156 -10.49 -32.88 3.05
CA HIS A 156 -9.35 -33.69 2.60
C HIS A 156 -8.49 -34.20 3.75
N LYS A 157 -8.15 -33.34 4.72
CA LYS A 157 -7.39 -33.78 5.90
C LYS A 157 -8.11 -34.83 6.72
N LYS A 158 -9.42 -34.66 6.91
CA LYS A 158 -10.25 -35.63 7.62
C LYS A 158 -10.26 -36.97 6.89
N ASN A 159 -10.53 -36.95 5.57
CA ASN A 159 -10.56 -38.14 4.72
C ASN A 159 -9.20 -38.86 4.71
N LEU A 160 -8.10 -38.12 4.60
CA LEU A 160 -6.75 -38.69 4.63
C LEU A 160 -6.45 -39.37 5.97
N ASN A 161 -6.83 -38.76 7.09
CA ASN A 161 -6.64 -39.35 8.42
C ASN A 161 -7.46 -40.64 8.57
N VAL A 162 -8.73 -40.65 8.14
CA VAL A 162 -9.58 -41.85 8.16
C VAL A 162 -8.98 -42.94 7.27
N PHE A 163 -8.58 -42.57 6.03
CA PHE A 163 -7.96 -43.54 5.13
C PHE A 163 -6.69 -44.16 5.71
N THR A 164 -5.77 -43.32 6.23
CA THR A 164 -4.51 -43.79 6.81
C THR A 164 -4.68 -44.70 8.04
N SER A 165 -5.68 -44.40 8.87
CA SER A 165 -5.99 -45.22 10.06
C SER A 165 -6.59 -46.59 9.70
N ASN A 166 -7.26 -46.69 8.54
CA ASN A 166 -7.92 -47.92 8.09
C ASN A 166 -7.04 -48.82 7.22
N ILE A 167 -5.80 -48.40 6.87
CA ILE A 167 -4.88 -49.23 6.09
C ILE A 167 -4.41 -50.39 6.98
N LYS A 168 -4.96 -51.61 6.72
CA LYS A 168 -4.55 -52.84 7.34
C LYS A 168 -3.76 -53.68 6.32
N LEU A 169 -2.46 -53.80 6.48
CA LEU A 169 -1.62 -54.65 5.66
C LEU A 169 -1.45 -56.04 6.33
N GLY A 170 -1.77 -57.08 5.57
CA GLY A 170 -1.62 -58.47 6.07
C GLY A 170 -0.18 -58.81 6.47
N SER A 171 0.01 -59.84 7.31
CA SER A 171 1.31 -60.24 7.86
C SER A 171 2.33 -60.74 6.83
N ILE A 172 1.91 -61.11 5.62
CA ILE A 172 2.69 -61.76 4.58
C ILE A 172 3.34 -60.80 3.56
N VAL A 173 3.05 -59.49 3.61
CA VAL A 173 3.55 -58.55 2.62
C VAL A 173 4.99 -58.15 2.91
N LYS A 174 5.92 -58.47 1.99
CA LYS A 174 7.27 -57.93 1.96
C LYS A 174 7.15 -56.47 1.49
N ASN A 175 7.81 -55.49 2.09
CA ASN A 175 7.77 -54.04 1.80
C ASN A 175 6.43 -53.36 2.19
N LYS A 176 5.94 -53.61 3.40
CA LYS A 176 4.68 -52.99 3.89
C LYS A 176 4.66 -51.45 3.85
N GLU A 177 5.77 -50.79 4.12
CA GLU A 177 5.89 -49.36 4.14
C GLU A 177 5.74 -48.75 2.73
N GLU A 178 6.43 -49.31 1.75
CA GLU A 178 6.36 -48.89 0.36
C GLU A 178 4.94 -49.03 -0.20
N MET A 179 4.29 -50.13 0.10
CA MET A 179 2.90 -50.35 -0.35
C MET A 179 1.93 -49.40 0.33
N LYS A 180 2.13 -49.07 1.59
CA LYS A 180 1.33 -48.08 2.30
C LYS A 180 1.53 -46.71 1.73
N ASP A 181 2.75 -46.31 1.42
CA ASP A 181 3.07 -45.03 0.83
C ASP A 181 2.47 -44.88 -0.58
N GLN A 182 2.50 -45.96 -1.38
CA GLN A 182 1.86 -45.96 -2.70
C GLN A 182 0.34 -45.81 -2.57
N MET A 183 -0.33 -46.53 -1.66
CA MET A 183 -1.77 -46.36 -1.43
C MET A 183 -2.14 -44.94 -1.00
N ILE A 184 -1.32 -44.31 -0.17
CA ILE A 184 -1.52 -42.91 0.26
C ILE A 184 -1.33 -41.96 -0.92
N LYS A 185 -0.34 -42.19 -1.80
CA LYS A 185 -0.15 -41.37 -3.01
C LYS A 185 -1.34 -41.47 -3.96
N ASP A 186 -1.82 -42.69 -4.21
CA ASP A 186 -2.96 -42.93 -5.11
C ASP A 186 -4.25 -42.30 -4.53
N PHE A 187 -4.45 -42.42 -3.22
CA PHE A 187 -5.56 -41.75 -2.53
C PHE A 187 -5.48 -40.22 -2.67
N LYS A 188 -4.31 -39.62 -2.41
CA LYS A 188 -4.11 -38.17 -2.56
C LYS A 188 -4.36 -37.69 -3.98
N LYS A 189 -3.96 -38.49 -4.99
CA LYS A 189 -4.21 -38.16 -6.40
C LYS A 189 -5.70 -38.14 -6.70
N LYS A 190 -6.44 -39.13 -6.26
CA LYS A 190 -7.91 -39.19 -6.44
C LYS A 190 -8.61 -38.01 -5.72
N GLU A 191 -8.24 -37.73 -4.48
CA GLU A 191 -8.79 -36.59 -3.73
C GLU A 191 -8.48 -35.24 -4.43
N LEU A 192 -7.32 -35.12 -5.09
CA LEU A 192 -6.95 -33.92 -5.85
C LEU A 192 -7.81 -33.79 -7.10
N GLU A 193 -8.10 -34.88 -7.80
CA GLU A 193 -9.01 -34.87 -8.96
C GLU A 193 -10.43 -34.45 -8.55
N ASP A 194 -10.96 -35.03 -7.46
CA ASP A 194 -12.28 -34.64 -6.90
C ASP A 194 -12.30 -33.17 -6.45
N TYR A 195 -11.22 -32.69 -5.85
CA TYR A 195 -11.04 -31.30 -5.46
C TYR A 195 -11.15 -30.36 -6.66
N TYR A 196 -10.46 -30.66 -7.76
CA TYR A 196 -10.52 -29.85 -8.98
C TYR A 196 -11.91 -29.86 -9.63
N GLN A 197 -12.60 -30.97 -9.62
CA GLN A 197 -13.98 -31.05 -10.13
C GLN A 197 -14.93 -30.15 -9.30
N LYS A 198 -14.84 -30.18 -7.98
CA LYS A 198 -15.63 -29.29 -7.11
C LYS A 198 -15.35 -27.81 -7.38
N ILE A 199 -14.09 -27.44 -7.61
CA ILE A 199 -13.69 -26.08 -7.93
C ILE A 199 -14.19 -25.66 -9.32
N LEU A 200 -14.11 -26.53 -10.32
CA LEU A 200 -14.58 -26.26 -11.67
C LEU A 200 -16.08 -25.97 -11.68
N VAL A 201 -16.89 -26.78 -11.00
CA VAL A 201 -18.34 -26.55 -10.89
C VAL A 201 -18.65 -25.20 -10.26
N LYS A 202 -17.92 -24.82 -9.19
CA LYS A 202 -18.11 -23.52 -8.55
C LYS A 202 -17.70 -22.36 -9.46
N TYR A 203 -16.56 -22.49 -10.16
CA TYR A 203 -16.07 -21.52 -11.12
C TYR A 203 -17.08 -21.26 -12.25
N GLU A 204 -17.62 -22.31 -12.86
CA GLU A 204 -18.62 -22.18 -13.93
C GLU A 204 -19.89 -21.47 -13.44
N LYS A 205 -20.35 -21.77 -12.23
CA LYS A 205 -21.48 -21.09 -11.61
C LYS A 205 -21.21 -19.60 -11.43
N GLN A 206 -20.06 -19.23 -10.86
CA GLN A 206 -19.67 -17.83 -10.64
C GLN A 206 -19.50 -17.07 -11.96
N LYS A 207 -18.99 -17.71 -13.00
CA LYS A 207 -18.90 -17.14 -14.35
C LYS A 207 -20.27 -16.77 -14.90
N LEU A 208 -21.25 -17.66 -14.77
CA LEU A 208 -22.62 -17.39 -15.18
C LEU A 208 -23.29 -16.28 -14.35
N GLU A 209 -22.97 -16.16 -13.07
CA GLU A 209 -23.47 -15.09 -12.20
C GLU A 209 -22.90 -13.73 -12.62
N ILE A 210 -21.61 -13.64 -12.97
CA ILE A 210 -21.00 -12.41 -13.51
C ILE A 210 -21.68 -12.02 -14.83
N ASP A 211 -21.88 -12.95 -15.76
CA ASP A 211 -22.50 -12.68 -17.04
C ASP A 211 -23.93 -12.14 -16.89
N LYS A 212 -24.69 -12.63 -15.92
CA LYS A 212 -26.07 -12.21 -15.60
C LYS A 212 -26.15 -10.93 -14.76
N SER A 213 -25.05 -10.45 -14.19
CA SER A 213 -25.04 -9.25 -13.34
C SER A 213 -25.39 -7.97 -14.13
N ASP A 214 -25.84 -6.93 -13.45
CA ASP A 214 -26.18 -5.63 -14.05
C ASP A 214 -24.96 -4.72 -14.32
N PHE A 215 -23.75 -5.20 -14.10
CA PHE A 215 -22.53 -4.42 -14.34
C PHE A 215 -22.31 -4.17 -15.83
N ASN A 216 -21.63 -3.07 -16.15
CA ASN A 216 -21.24 -2.78 -17.52
C ASN A 216 -20.21 -3.80 -18.05
N GLN A 217 -20.11 -3.94 -19.38
CA GLN A 217 -19.25 -4.92 -20.03
C GLN A 217 -17.78 -4.82 -19.63
N LYS A 218 -17.29 -3.60 -19.36
CA LYS A 218 -15.90 -3.39 -18.93
C LYS A 218 -15.64 -4.02 -17.56
N ILE A 219 -16.54 -3.83 -16.59
CA ILE A 219 -16.43 -4.44 -15.25
C ILE A 219 -16.56 -5.96 -15.35
N LYS A 220 -17.56 -6.48 -16.10
CA LYS A 220 -17.71 -7.92 -16.30
C LYS A 220 -16.45 -8.56 -16.87
N SER A 221 -15.85 -7.95 -17.89
CA SER A 221 -14.63 -8.49 -18.52
C SER A 221 -13.44 -8.53 -17.53
N ILE A 222 -13.32 -7.55 -16.64
CA ILE A 222 -12.30 -7.54 -15.58
C ILE A 222 -12.57 -8.66 -14.58
N GLN A 223 -13.81 -8.78 -14.09
CA GLN A 223 -14.19 -9.81 -13.12
C GLN A 223 -13.99 -11.23 -13.67
N LEU A 224 -14.38 -11.48 -14.91
CA LEU A 224 -14.18 -12.78 -15.58
C LEU A 224 -12.69 -13.10 -15.71
N LYS A 225 -11.89 -12.15 -16.20
CA LYS A 225 -10.44 -12.32 -16.29
C LYS A 225 -9.80 -12.63 -14.94
N ASN A 226 -10.19 -11.92 -13.91
CA ASN A 226 -9.68 -12.13 -12.56
C ASN A 226 -10.09 -13.49 -11.99
N LEU A 227 -11.34 -13.89 -12.21
CA LEU A 227 -11.84 -15.21 -11.82
C LEU A 227 -11.07 -16.34 -12.54
N ASP A 228 -10.78 -16.18 -13.85
CA ASP A 228 -9.95 -17.11 -14.61
C ASP A 228 -8.54 -17.24 -14.03
N ILE A 229 -7.91 -16.12 -13.67
CA ILE A 229 -6.57 -16.11 -13.05
C ILE A 229 -6.58 -16.81 -11.69
N GLU A 230 -7.56 -16.53 -10.83
CA GLU A 230 -7.68 -17.18 -9.52
C GLU A 230 -7.92 -18.70 -9.68
N PHE A 231 -8.79 -19.11 -10.60
CA PHE A 231 -9.05 -20.51 -10.92
C PHE A 231 -7.76 -21.23 -11.37
N GLN A 232 -7.03 -20.65 -12.32
CA GLN A 232 -5.76 -21.22 -12.80
C GLN A 232 -4.72 -21.34 -11.67
N LYS A 233 -4.60 -20.34 -10.80
CA LYS A 233 -3.67 -20.39 -9.65
C LYS A 233 -3.96 -21.58 -8.72
N VAL A 234 -5.23 -21.91 -8.53
CA VAL A 234 -5.63 -23.01 -7.64
C VAL A 234 -5.46 -24.36 -8.32
N THR A 235 -5.86 -24.47 -9.59
CA THR A 235 -5.80 -25.74 -10.34
C THR A 235 -4.40 -26.15 -10.79
N ASN A 236 -3.47 -25.19 -10.89
CA ASN A 236 -2.05 -25.49 -11.17
C ASN A 236 -1.27 -26.02 -9.95
N ASN A 237 -1.88 -26.09 -8.77
CA ASN A 237 -1.21 -26.68 -7.61
C ASN A 237 -1.19 -28.20 -7.70
N SER A 238 -0.06 -28.81 -7.40
CA SER A 238 0.08 -30.29 -7.34
C SER A 238 -0.47 -30.93 -6.06
N SER A 239 -1.02 -30.13 -5.14
CA SER A 239 -1.57 -30.60 -3.85
C SER A 239 -2.64 -29.65 -3.33
N ILE A 240 -3.55 -30.19 -2.52
CA ILE A 240 -4.58 -29.40 -1.84
C ILE A 240 -3.92 -28.59 -0.73
N LYS A 241 -3.96 -27.25 -0.85
CA LYS A 241 -3.31 -26.33 0.09
C LYS A 241 -4.28 -25.80 1.14
N LYS A 242 -3.72 -25.38 2.27
CA LYS A 242 -4.44 -24.61 3.27
C LYS A 242 -4.56 -23.17 2.80
N TYR A 243 -5.76 -22.58 2.94
CA TYR A 243 -6.03 -21.18 2.61
C TYR A 243 -6.35 -20.39 3.88
N ASP A 244 -5.95 -19.12 3.88
CA ASP A 244 -6.32 -18.18 4.94
C ASP A 244 -7.58 -17.41 4.50
N ILE A 245 -8.71 -17.71 5.14
CA ILE A 245 -10.00 -17.07 4.82
C ILE A 245 -10.04 -15.56 5.10
N PHE A 246 -9.02 -15.02 5.78
CA PHE A 246 -8.90 -13.61 6.10
C PHE A 246 -7.86 -12.90 5.24
N GLU A 247 -7.25 -13.60 4.28
CA GLU A 247 -6.24 -13.04 3.40
C GLU A 247 -6.86 -11.97 2.49
N LYS A 248 -6.15 -10.82 2.37
CA LYS A 248 -6.50 -9.77 1.42
C LYS A 248 -5.88 -10.06 0.07
N HIS A 249 -6.60 -9.72 -0.99
CA HIS A 249 -6.03 -9.89 -2.32
C HIS A 249 -4.80 -8.99 -2.50
N ILE A 250 -3.71 -9.53 -3.04
CA ILE A 250 -2.42 -8.83 -3.14
C ILE A 250 -2.51 -7.54 -3.96
N ASP A 251 -3.33 -7.49 -4.99
CA ASP A 251 -3.51 -6.30 -5.84
C ASP A 251 -4.13 -5.12 -5.07
N PHE A 252 -4.82 -5.40 -3.94
CA PHE A 252 -5.43 -4.41 -3.05
C PHE A 252 -4.79 -4.40 -1.67
N SER A 253 -3.57 -4.86 -1.59
CA SER A 253 -2.68 -4.71 -0.46
C SER A 253 -1.55 -3.74 -0.79
N LEU A 254 -1.17 -2.93 0.18
CA LEU A 254 -0.03 -2.02 0.09
C LEU A 254 1.28 -2.68 0.53
N SER A 255 1.21 -3.89 1.10
CA SER A 255 2.39 -4.67 1.50
C SER A 255 3.32 -4.92 0.30
N ARG A 256 4.62 -5.05 0.56
CA ARG A 256 5.64 -5.25 -0.49
C ARG A 256 5.51 -6.63 -1.12
N ASP A 257 5.56 -7.66 -0.30
CA ASP A 257 5.64 -9.05 -0.77
C ASP A 257 4.32 -9.80 -0.60
N GLN A 258 3.82 -9.88 0.62
CA GLN A 258 2.57 -10.58 0.93
C GLN A 258 1.76 -9.81 1.98
N PRO A 259 0.43 -9.86 1.92
CA PRO A 259 -0.43 -9.36 2.98
C PRO A 259 -0.13 -10.08 4.30
N MET A 260 -0.39 -9.42 5.41
CA MET A 260 -0.20 -10.02 6.73
C MET A 260 -1.10 -11.24 6.91
N SER A 261 -0.53 -12.35 7.38
CA SER A 261 -1.26 -13.61 7.56
C SER A 261 -2.32 -13.51 8.66
N GLY A 262 -3.37 -14.33 8.55
CA GLY A 262 -4.42 -14.39 9.56
C GLY A 262 -3.91 -14.79 10.95
N GLU A 263 -2.85 -15.59 11.04
CA GLU A 263 -2.24 -15.94 12.33
C GLU A 263 -1.53 -14.74 12.98
N GLN A 264 -0.78 -13.94 12.22
CA GLN A 264 -0.19 -12.69 12.70
C GLN A 264 -1.27 -11.74 13.20
N ILE A 265 -2.32 -11.54 12.42
CA ILE A 265 -3.48 -10.70 12.80
C ILE A 265 -4.16 -11.23 14.06
N ARG A 266 -4.33 -12.55 14.20
CA ARG A 266 -4.90 -13.16 15.38
C ARG A 266 -4.07 -12.87 16.64
N GLN A 267 -2.75 -12.94 16.53
CA GLN A 267 -1.82 -12.63 17.63
C GLN A 267 -1.89 -11.15 18.01
N ILE A 268 -1.90 -10.24 17.01
CA ILE A 268 -2.07 -8.79 17.22
C ILE A 268 -3.38 -8.51 17.96
N ARG A 269 -4.51 -9.06 17.49
CA ARG A 269 -5.81 -8.88 18.14
C ARG A 269 -5.83 -9.38 19.57
N LYS A 270 -5.24 -10.55 19.84
CA LYS A 270 -5.11 -11.09 21.21
C LYS A 270 -4.30 -10.16 22.10
N LYS A 271 -3.19 -9.60 21.59
CA LYS A 271 -2.35 -8.66 22.34
C LYS A 271 -3.12 -7.40 22.70
N ILE A 272 -3.81 -6.78 21.74
CA ILE A 272 -4.65 -5.60 21.97
C ILE A 272 -5.79 -5.92 22.95
N SER A 273 -6.53 -7.01 22.72
CA SER A 273 -7.66 -7.40 23.55
C SER A 273 -7.26 -7.66 25.00
N LYS A 274 -6.11 -8.29 25.22
CA LYS A 274 -5.59 -8.57 26.56
C LYS A 274 -5.22 -7.29 27.31
N GLN A 275 -4.60 -6.32 26.64
CA GLN A 275 -4.11 -5.11 27.28
C GLN A 275 -5.23 -4.08 27.52
N LEU A 276 -6.17 -3.97 26.61
CA LEU A 276 -7.30 -3.02 26.73
C LEU A 276 -8.53 -3.63 27.39
N ASN A 277 -8.51 -4.93 27.69
CA ASN A 277 -9.67 -5.68 28.21
C ASN A 277 -10.93 -5.53 27.36
N ILE A 278 -10.76 -5.48 26.04
CA ILE A 278 -11.85 -5.36 25.06
C ILE A 278 -11.76 -6.46 24.00
N ARG A 279 -12.90 -6.81 23.40
CA ARG A 279 -12.91 -7.71 22.24
C ARG A 279 -12.67 -6.89 20.96
N VAL A 280 -11.55 -7.11 20.27
CA VAL A 280 -11.26 -6.47 18.97
C VAL A 280 -11.85 -7.32 17.85
N ASP A 281 -12.75 -6.74 17.06
CA ASP A 281 -13.32 -7.40 15.89
C ASP A 281 -12.32 -7.55 14.75
N TYR A 282 -12.48 -8.59 13.91
CA TYR A 282 -11.73 -8.75 12.67
C TYR A 282 -12.03 -7.64 11.67
N ASN A 283 -13.27 -7.15 11.65
CA ASN A 283 -13.73 -6.09 10.74
C ASN A 283 -13.38 -4.68 11.23
N ASN A 284 -12.71 -4.56 12.38
CA ASN A 284 -12.23 -3.26 12.84
C ASN A 284 -11.29 -2.63 11.80
N THR A 285 -11.54 -1.38 11.42
CA THR A 285 -10.83 -0.68 10.32
C THR A 285 -9.32 -0.63 10.55
N PHE A 286 -8.87 -0.47 11.81
CA PHE A 286 -7.44 -0.49 12.13
C PHE A 286 -6.81 -1.86 11.82
N ILE A 287 -7.50 -2.94 12.14
CA ILE A 287 -7.07 -4.29 11.81
C ILE A 287 -7.09 -4.52 10.30
N GLN A 288 -8.11 -4.01 9.60
CA GLN A 288 -8.19 -4.10 8.13
C GLN A 288 -7.06 -3.34 7.46
N GLY A 289 -6.65 -2.19 8.00
CA GLY A 289 -5.50 -1.44 7.51
C GLY A 289 -4.19 -2.21 7.67
N LEU A 290 -3.94 -2.78 8.86
CA LEU A 290 -2.73 -3.58 9.11
C LEU A 290 -2.63 -4.78 8.14
N LYS A 291 -3.74 -5.45 7.86
CA LYS A 291 -3.79 -6.54 6.86
C LYS A 291 -3.38 -6.09 5.45
N ARG A 292 -3.60 -4.83 5.13
CA ARG A 292 -3.28 -4.24 3.84
C ARG A 292 -1.92 -3.54 3.78
N GLY A 293 -1.12 -3.62 4.85
CA GLY A 293 0.20 -2.99 4.92
C GLY A 293 0.17 -1.49 5.18
N ILE A 294 -0.93 -0.96 5.74
CA ILE A 294 -1.05 0.43 6.18
C ILE A 294 -1.43 0.50 7.65
N GLY A 295 -0.70 1.32 8.41
CA GLY A 295 -0.99 1.64 9.81
C GLY A 295 -1.38 3.10 9.99
N ILE A 296 -1.89 3.39 11.19
CA ILE A 296 -2.10 4.77 11.67
C ILE A 296 -1.47 4.91 13.05
N TYR A 297 -0.75 6.01 13.28
CA TYR A 297 -0.06 6.29 14.52
C TYR A 297 -0.40 7.71 14.97
N THR A 298 -1.15 7.86 16.05
CA THR A 298 -1.57 9.17 16.56
C THR A 298 -1.66 9.18 18.07
N SER A 299 -1.57 10.38 18.67
CA SER A 299 -1.65 10.56 20.13
C SER A 299 -2.96 10.09 20.76
N GLU A 300 -4.05 10.05 20.00
CA GLU A 300 -5.37 9.63 20.49
C GLU A 300 -5.61 8.12 20.44
N LEU A 301 -4.72 7.36 19.83
CA LEU A 301 -4.85 5.90 19.78
C LEU A 301 -4.21 5.26 21.01
N PRO A 302 -4.73 4.09 21.44
CA PRO A 302 -4.13 3.35 22.55
C PRO A 302 -2.66 3.08 22.31
N GLU A 303 -1.84 3.27 23.33
CA GLU A 303 -0.38 3.08 23.25
C GLU A 303 0.01 1.70 22.73
N ILE A 304 -0.71 0.65 23.13
CA ILE A 304 -0.48 -0.72 22.65
C ILE A 304 -0.64 -0.82 21.13
N TYR A 305 -1.62 -0.11 20.53
CA TYR A 305 -1.81 -0.11 19.09
C TYR A 305 -0.65 0.63 18.41
N ASN A 306 -0.27 1.80 18.93
CA ASN A 306 0.87 2.56 18.43
C ASN A 306 2.18 1.76 18.48
N GLN A 307 2.44 1.04 19.59
CA GLN A 307 3.60 0.14 19.72
C GLN A 307 3.58 -1.00 18.68
N ILE A 308 2.41 -1.54 18.38
CA ILE A 308 2.25 -2.56 17.33
C ILE A 308 2.56 -1.98 15.96
N VAL A 309 1.99 -0.81 15.63
CA VAL A 309 2.27 -0.12 14.34
C VAL A 309 3.76 0.17 14.20
N GLN A 310 4.39 0.66 15.27
CA GLN A 310 5.83 0.91 15.29
C GLN A 310 6.64 -0.37 15.03
N SER A 311 6.35 -1.45 15.74
CA SER A 311 7.03 -2.73 15.55
C SER A 311 6.86 -3.28 14.14
N LEU A 312 5.66 -3.22 13.58
CA LEU A 312 5.37 -3.67 12.22
C LEU A 312 6.07 -2.82 11.16
N ALA A 313 6.13 -1.49 11.34
CA ALA A 313 6.87 -0.61 10.45
C ALA A 313 8.38 -0.87 10.50
N GLN A 314 8.95 -1.07 11.68
CA GLN A 314 10.35 -1.43 11.86
C GLN A 314 10.72 -2.77 11.22
N ASN A 315 9.81 -3.74 11.25
CA ASN A 315 10.01 -5.05 10.63
C ASN A 315 9.79 -5.05 9.11
N GLY A 316 9.29 -3.94 8.53
CA GLY A 316 8.95 -3.86 7.11
C GLY A 316 7.60 -4.49 6.74
N ASP A 317 6.75 -4.81 7.72
CA ASP A 317 5.40 -5.36 7.49
C ASP A 317 4.41 -4.27 7.02
N LEU A 318 4.71 -2.98 7.28
CA LEU A 318 3.93 -1.83 6.84
C LEU A 318 4.71 -0.98 5.84
N GLU A 319 4.10 -0.74 4.70
CA GLU A 319 4.65 0.15 3.65
C GLU A 319 4.15 1.60 3.81
N PHE A 320 3.04 1.80 4.54
CA PHE A 320 2.48 3.13 4.79
C PHE A 320 2.07 3.30 6.26
N VAL A 321 2.37 4.46 6.80
CA VAL A 321 1.88 4.87 8.13
C VAL A 321 1.33 6.28 8.03
N VAL A 322 0.05 6.45 8.35
CA VAL A 322 -0.56 7.78 8.51
C VAL A 322 -0.30 8.26 9.93
N SER A 323 0.23 9.46 10.11
CA SER A 323 0.60 9.92 11.45
C SER A 323 0.41 11.43 11.63
N ASP A 324 0.17 11.81 12.89
CA ASP A 324 0.30 13.17 13.37
C ASP A 324 1.74 13.47 13.84
N LYS A 325 1.96 14.62 14.43
CA LYS A 325 3.27 15.07 14.95
C LYS A 325 3.89 14.14 15.99
N THR A 326 3.15 13.24 16.59
CA THR A 326 3.61 12.35 17.65
C THR A 326 4.67 11.38 17.17
N LEU A 327 4.59 10.91 15.92
CA LEU A 327 5.58 10.01 15.33
C LEU A 327 6.91 10.73 15.02
N ALA A 328 6.86 12.03 14.75
CA ALA A 328 8.05 12.82 14.40
C ALA A 328 8.99 13.03 15.60
N LEU A 329 8.49 12.87 16.83
CA LEU A 329 9.21 13.10 18.06
C LEU A 329 9.93 11.82 18.56
N GLY A 330 11.07 11.49 17.97
CA GLY A 330 12.02 10.56 18.60
C GLY A 330 11.93 9.09 18.18
N ILE A 331 11.24 8.74 17.10
CA ILE A 331 11.15 7.36 16.63
C ILE A 331 11.97 7.18 15.35
N ASN A 332 13.02 6.38 15.44
CA ASN A 332 13.81 6.01 14.26
C ASN A 332 13.08 4.90 13.50
N MET A 333 12.31 5.28 12.47
CA MET A 333 11.61 4.33 11.59
C MET A 333 12.23 4.35 10.19
N PRO A 334 12.29 3.20 9.51
CA PRO A 334 12.96 3.07 8.22
C PRO A 334 12.09 3.56 7.05
N PHE A 335 11.49 4.77 7.17
CA PHE A 335 10.75 5.36 6.06
C PHE A 335 11.70 5.87 4.98
N ARG A 336 11.39 5.57 3.73
CA ARG A 336 12.11 6.04 2.56
C ARG A 336 11.65 7.42 2.13
N SER A 337 10.36 7.71 2.32
CA SER A 337 9.77 8.98 1.92
C SER A 337 8.75 9.48 2.95
N SER A 338 8.46 10.77 2.89
CA SER A 338 7.39 11.41 3.65
C SER A 338 6.46 12.16 2.71
N CYS A 339 5.17 12.06 2.95
CA CYS A 339 4.13 12.79 2.25
C CYS A 339 3.39 13.65 3.26
N ILE A 340 3.41 14.97 3.07
CA ILE A 340 2.73 15.90 3.95
C ILE A 340 1.40 16.26 3.30
N LEU A 341 0.30 15.92 3.97
CA LEU A 341 -1.05 16.27 3.57
C LEU A 341 -1.59 17.34 4.51
N GLY A 342 -2.06 18.46 3.96
CA GLY A 342 -2.62 19.53 4.78
C GLY A 342 -3.23 20.63 3.94
N TYR A 343 -4.14 21.38 4.56
CA TYR A 343 -4.63 22.63 4.01
C TYR A 343 -3.58 23.73 4.17
N LYS A 344 -3.58 24.72 3.28
CA LYS A 344 -2.63 25.84 3.26
C LYS A 344 -2.48 26.58 4.60
N ASP A 345 -3.48 26.50 5.47
CA ASP A 345 -3.56 27.29 6.69
C ASP A 345 -3.11 26.55 7.97
N ASN A 346 -2.75 25.28 7.89
CA ASN A 346 -2.51 24.44 9.08
C ASN A 346 -1.15 23.72 9.13
N ILE A 347 -0.21 24.08 8.28
CA ILE A 347 1.14 23.52 8.33
C ILE A 347 2.01 24.48 9.13
N GLU A 348 1.97 24.38 10.45
CA GLU A 348 2.97 24.97 11.30
C GLU A 348 4.17 24.00 11.40
N PHE A 349 5.25 24.35 10.72
CA PHE A 349 6.54 23.73 11.00
C PHE A 349 7.09 24.38 12.26
N SER A 350 6.98 23.70 13.41
CA SER A 350 7.72 24.13 14.61
C SER A 350 9.22 24.00 14.34
N LYS A 351 9.96 25.03 14.71
CA LYS A 351 11.42 25.10 14.65
C LYS A 351 12.09 23.97 15.42
#